data_ede19be33e04c4a246c0b39803a6d004
#
_entry.id   ede19be33e04c4a246c0b39803a6d004
#
_cell.length_a   1.000
_cell.length_b   1.000
_cell.length_c   1.000
_cell.angle_alpha   90.00
_cell.angle_beta   90.00
_cell.angle_gamma   90.00
#
_symmetry.space_group_name_H-M   'P 1'
#
loop_
_entity.id
_entity.type
_entity.pdbx_description
1 polymer ?
#
loop_
_entity_poly.entity_id
_entity_poly.type
_entity_poly.pdbx_seq_one_letter_code
_entity_poly.pdbx_strand_id
1 'polypeptide(L)'
;MCRNITVSHNSIYNTPRAGINISEGTWGGHIIEYNDIFNTVKETGDHGTINSWGRDRFWHPNYNIMTQITNEKPALILADVVEPIIIRHNRLRCDRGWDIDLDDGSSNYQIYNNLCLNGGIKLREGFYRTVENNIIVNNTLHPHLWFKNSGDVFSRNIVMTKYKPISVRGWGREVDYNIFADSLAYLAARQLGGDAHSIVTTVNFKDAAKGNFNVADDSEVVTKGGFRNFPMDNFGVLSSRLKRVAASPVMPVPLVSGHATDTITMFWKGVTFKNLDTLEERSATGMDTERGVYVVSVDVLGSNQVRDFIASNDVILSVNGKPVNNLDDMEEALKHVDTSKKAELVIFRNQKEHKVVIPL
;
A
#
# COMPACT_ATOMS: atom_id res chain seq x y z
N MET A 1 25.51 -11.55 0.42
CA MET A 1 24.20 -12.08 0.05
C MET A 1 23.89 -13.28 0.93
N CYS A 2 22.68 -13.38 1.45
CA CYS A 2 22.25 -14.51 2.27
C CYS A 2 21.11 -15.27 1.56
N ARG A 3 20.84 -16.49 1.98
CA ARG A 3 19.81 -17.37 1.43
C ARG A 3 19.27 -18.27 2.54
N ASN A 4 18.02 -18.68 2.44
CA ASN A 4 17.41 -19.67 3.35
C ASN A 4 17.51 -19.27 4.83
N ILE A 5 17.26 -17.98 5.14
CA ILE A 5 17.22 -17.48 6.50
C ILE A 5 15.81 -17.63 7.06
N THR A 6 15.70 -18.24 8.24
CA THR A 6 14.45 -18.27 9.00
C THR A 6 14.50 -17.26 10.13
N VAL A 7 13.51 -16.37 10.16
CA VAL A 7 13.27 -15.42 11.24
C VAL A 7 11.93 -15.78 11.89
N SER A 8 11.98 -16.38 13.07
CA SER A 8 10.80 -16.97 13.69
C SER A 8 10.69 -16.65 15.16
N HIS A 9 9.47 -16.43 15.64
CA HIS A 9 9.13 -16.23 17.05
C HIS A 9 9.89 -15.08 17.74
N ASN A 10 10.04 -13.94 17.04
CA ASN A 10 10.63 -12.75 17.64
C ASN A 10 9.54 -11.74 18.01
N SER A 11 9.72 -11.03 19.13
CA SER A 11 8.97 -9.83 19.46
C SER A 11 9.84 -8.61 19.18
N ILE A 12 9.49 -7.86 18.14
CA ILE A 12 10.25 -6.71 17.63
C ILE A 12 9.37 -5.47 17.73
N TYR A 13 9.83 -4.44 18.42
CA TYR A 13 9.02 -3.24 18.59
C TYR A 13 9.86 -2.00 18.92
N ASN A 14 9.22 -0.83 18.82
CA ASN A 14 9.85 0.47 19.08
C ASN A 14 11.04 0.77 18.16
N THR A 15 10.94 0.41 16.88
CA THR A 15 12.01 0.68 15.92
C THR A 15 11.81 2.02 15.22
N PRO A 16 12.88 2.77 14.95
CA PRO A 16 12.79 4.04 14.24
C PRO A 16 12.40 3.86 12.76
N ARG A 17 12.75 2.72 12.18
CA ARG A 17 12.48 2.34 10.80
C ARG A 17 11.72 0.99 10.78
N ALA A 18 11.95 0.12 9.79
CA ALA A 18 11.34 -1.20 9.70
C ALA A 18 11.71 -2.10 10.90
N GLY A 19 10.84 -3.03 11.24
CA GLY A 19 11.15 -4.10 12.20
C GLY A 19 12.03 -5.18 11.60
N ILE A 20 11.69 -5.64 10.39
CA ILE A 20 12.51 -6.53 9.57
C ILE A 20 12.70 -5.89 8.21
N ASN A 21 13.93 -5.93 7.70
CA ASN A 21 14.27 -5.38 6.42
C ASN A 21 14.94 -6.43 5.53
N ILE A 22 14.43 -6.58 4.30
CA ILE A 22 14.95 -7.46 3.27
C ILE A 22 15.49 -6.56 2.17
N SER A 23 16.79 -6.59 1.92
CA SER A 23 17.40 -5.81 0.86
C SER A 23 17.66 -6.65 -0.39
N GLU A 24 18.11 -6.01 -1.43
CA GLU A 24 18.34 -6.55 -2.78
C GLU A 24 19.30 -7.73 -2.82
N GLY A 25 19.18 -8.57 -3.84
CA GLY A 25 20.12 -9.64 -4.16
C GLY A 25 20.15 -10.78 -3.15
N THR A 26 19.01 -11.14 -2.59
CA THR A 26 18.93 -12.12 -1.49
C THR A 26 18.79 -13.57 -1.93
N TRP A 27 18.75 -13.87 -3.20
CA TRP A 27 18.52 -15.23 -3.75
C TRP A 27 17.23 -15.93 -3.28
N GLY A 28 16.51 -15.38 -2.31
CA GLY A 28 15.26 -15.91 -1.78
C GLY A 28 15.40 -17.07 -0.79
N GLY A 29 14.34 -17.85 -0.63
CA GLY A 29 14.25 -18.97 0.30
C GLY A 29 14.11 -18.55 1.76
N HIS A 30 13.89 -17.27 2.05
CA HIS A 30 13.71 -16.80 3.42
C HIS A 30 12.31 -17.14 3.93
N ILE A 31 12.23 -17.45 5.24
CA ILE A 31 10.97 -17.69 5.95
C ILE A 31 10.89 -16.71 7.12
N ILE A 32 9.87 -15.86 7.09
CA ILE A 32 9.55 -14.91 8.17
C ILE A 32 8.22 -15.32 8.75
N GLU A 33 8.23 -15.89 9.96
CA GLU A 33 7.03 -16.49 10.52
C GLU A 33 6.90 -16.33 12.03
N TYR A 34 5.66 -16.33 12.52
CA TYR A 34 5.32 -16.28 13.93
C TYR A 34 5.95 -15.12 14.70
N ASN A 35 6.34 -14.05 14.01
CA ASN A 35 6.86 -12.86 14.69
C ASN A 35 5.71 -11.96 15.13
N ASP A 36 5.94 -11.22 16.21
CA ASP A 36 5.09 -10.15 16.72
C ASP A 36 5.82 -8.82 16.55
N ILE A 37 5.44 -8.03 15.57
CA ILE A 37 6.20 -6.84 15.18
C ILE A 37 5.27 -5.62 15.16
N PHE A 38 5.58 -4.61 15.97
CA PHE A 38 4.70 -3.46 16.12
C PHE A 38 5.41 -2.20 16.57
N ASN A 39 4.72 -1.06 16.50
CA ASN A 39 5.26 0.26 16.83
C ASN A 39 6.60 0.53 16.13
N THR A 40 6.59 0.28 14.84
CA THR A 40 7.71 0.49 13.92
C THR A 40 7.54 1.80 13.15
N VAL A 41 8.52 2.17 12.32
CA VAL A 41 8.49 3.37 11.47
C VAL A 41 8.24 4.65 12.28
N LYS A 42 8.89 4.77 13.45
CA LYS A 42 8.66 5.89 14.38
C LYS A 42 9.27 7.21 13.91
N GLU A 43 10.35 7.15 13.16
CA GLU A 43 11.18 8.30 12.78
C GLU A 43 11.32 8.45 11.26
N THR A 44 10.86 7.45 10.48
CA THR A 44 10.89 7.50 9.01
C THR A 44 9.47 7.46 8.45
N GLY A 45 9.31 7.86 7.19
CA GLY A 45 8.13 7.57 6.36
C GLY A 45 8.46 6.50 5.32
N ASP A 46 7.48 6.12 4.51
CA ASP A 46 7.64 5.24 3.34
C ASP A 46 8.36 3.92 3.64
N HIS A 47 7.97 3.27 4.73
CA HIS A 47 8.46 1.96 5.13
C HIS A 47 7.35 1.12 5.76
N GLY A 48 7.55 -0.19 5.78
CA GLY A 48 6.68 -1.14 6.47
C GLY A 48 7.30 -1.76 7.72
N THR A 49 6.46 -2.43 8.50
CA THR A 49 6.89 -3.26 9.63
C THR A 49 7.80 -4.39 9.16
N ILE A 50 7.39 -5.11 8.11
CA ILE A 50 8.28 -5.91 7.27
C ILE A 50 8.45 -5.13 5.97
N ASN A 51 9.66 -4.74 5.66
CA ASN A 51 9.99 -3.89 4.53
C ASN A 51 10.95 -4.61 3.58
N SER A 52 10.72 -4.50 2.30
CA SER A 52 11.62 -5.01 1.26
C SER A 52 11.78 -4.02 0.13
N TRP A 53 12.99 -3.91 -0.40
CA TRP A 53 13.22 -3.33 -1.72
C TRP A 53 14.05 -4.33 -2.53
N GLY A 54 13.50 -4.79 -3.65
CA GLY A 54 14.16 -5.77 -4.52
C GLY A 54 15.41 -5.22 -5.16
N ARG A 55 15.27 -4.16 -5.93
CA ARG A 55 16.33 -3.58 -6.78
C ARG A 55 17.19 -4.63 -7.47
N ASP A 56 16.55 -5.72 -7.81
CA ASP A 56 17.16 -6.82 -8.53
C ASP A 56 17.60 -6.36 -9.93
N ARG A 57 18.42 -7.13 -10.64
CA ARG A 57 19.07 -6.72 -11.89
C ARG A 57 18.14 -6.27 -13.02
N PHE A 58 16.83 -6.54 -12.94
CA PHE A 58 15.84 -5.98 -13.86
C PHE A 58 15.34 -4.59 -13.44
N TRP A 59 15.53 -4.22 -12.18
CA TRP A 59 14.99 -3.00 -11.62
C TRP A 59 15.71 -1.76 -12.18
N HIS A 60 14.93 -0.71 -12.41
CA HIS A 60 15.40 0.60 -12.83
C HIS A 60 14.42 1.67 -12.33
N PRO A 61 14.87 2.86 -11.87
CA PRO A 61 13.97 3.91 -11.37
C PRO A 61 12.97 4.42 -12.43
N ASN A 62 13.24 4.19 -13.72
CA ASN A 62 12.29 4.49 -14.79
C ASN A 62 11.45 3.26 -15.13
N TYR A 63 10.15 3.35 -14.85
CA TYR A 63 9.18 2.29 -15.06
C TYR A 63 9.13 1.75 -16.51
N ASN A 64 9.27 2.64 -17.52
CA ASN A 64 9.22 2.20 -18.91
C ASN A 64 10.45 1.37 -19.31
N ILE A 65 11.61 1.71 -18.75
CA ILE A 65 12.84 0.91 -18.93
C ILE A 65 12.68 -0.46 -18.28
N MET A 66 12.16 -0.54 -17.06
CA MET A 66 11.85 -1.84 -16.43
C MET A 66 10.88 -2.66 -17.27
N THR A 67 9.82 -2.04 -17.78
CA THR A 67 8.85 -2.72 -18.66
C THR A 67 9.53 -3.28 -19.89
N GLN A 68 10.44 -2.53 -20.53
CA GLN A 68 11.21 -3.00 -21.67
C GLN A 68 12.12 -4.18 -21.28
N ILE A 69 12.91 -4.03 -20.22
CA ILE A 69 13.84 -5.09 -19.75
C ILE A 69 13.08 -6.39 -19.46
N THR A 70 11.96 -6.32 -18.74
CA THR A 70 11.22 -7.51 -18.33
C THR A 70 10.45 -8.17 -19.48
N ASN A 71 10.07 -7.42 -20.50
CA ASN A 71 9.50 -7.98 -21.72
C ASN A 71 10.54 -8.64 -22.63
N GLU A 72 11.71 -8.02 -22.78
CA GLU A 72 12.79 -8.53 -23.62
C GLU A 72 13.56 -9.70 -22.97
N LYS A 73 13.70 -9.66 -21.66
CA LYS A 73 14.51 -10.60 -20.87
C LYS A 73 13.75 -11.09 -19.61
N PRO A 74 12.63 -11.79 -19.76
CA PRO A 74 11.80 -12.20 -18.62
C PRO A 74 12.51 -13.08 -17.60
N ALA A 75 13.55 -13.82 -18.01
CA ALA A 75 14.36 -14.62 -17.08
C ALA A 75 15.11 -13.77 -16.03
N LEU A 76 15.29 -12.46 -16.26
CA LEU A 76 15.93 -11.58 -15.28
C LEU A 76 15.05 -11.33 -14.05
N ILE A 77 13.73 -11.46 -14.18
CA ILE A 77 12.77 -11.19 -13.09
C ILE A 77 13.08 -12.02 -11.84
N LEU A 78 13.43 -13.29 -12.01
CA LEU A 78 13.71 -14.21 -10.92
C LEU A 78 15.22 -14.53 -10.74
N ALA A 79 16.08 -13.86 -11.49
CA ALA A 79 17.51 -14.17 -11.48
C ALA A 79 18.21 -13.87 -10.16
N ASP A 80 17.67 -12.96 -9.35
CA ASP A 80 18.20 -12.60 -8.03
C ASP A 80 17.35 -13.11 -6.87
N VAL A 81 16.18 -13.73 -7.16
CA VAL A 81 15.26 -14.26 -6.16
C VAL A 81 14.69 -15.61 -6.64
N VAL A 82 15.59 -16.58 -6.81
CA VAL A 82 15.30 -17.88 -7.45
C VAL A 82 14.34 -18.76 -6.63
N GLU A 83 14.28 -18.58 -5.32
CA GLU A 83 13.34 -19.25 -4.43
C GLU A 83 12.40 -18.24 -3.78
N PRO A 84 11.11 -18.59 -3.54
CA PRO A 84 10.17 -17.63 -2.95
C PRO A 84 10.57 -17.26 -1.54
N ILE A 85 10.32 -15.98 -1.19
CA ILE A 85 10.39 -15.47 0.17
C ILE A 85 9.02 -15.66 0.80
N ILE A 86 8.95 -16.31 1.95
CA ILE A 86 7.71 -16.68 2.63
C ILE A 86 7.52 -15.75 3.85
N ILE A 87 6.39 -15.04 3.89
CA ILE A 87 5.96 -14.24 5.04
C ILE A 87 4.64 -14.81 5.52
N ARG A 88 4.63 -15.49 6.67
CA ARG A 88 3.43 -16.18 7.14
C ARG A 88 3.30 -16.18 8.67
N HIS A 89 2.05 -16.27 9.15
CA HIS A 89 1.77 -16.40 10.58
C HIS A 89 2.45 -15.31 11.43
N ASN A 90 2.54 -14.07 10.93
CA ASN A 90 3.03 -12.96 11.72
C ASN A 90 1.86 -12.10 12.20
N ARG A 91 2.01 -11.47 13.36
CA ARG A 91 1.18 -10.37 13.82
C ARG A 91 1.95 -9.07 13.64
N LEU A 92 1.40 -8.18 12.83
CA LEU A 92 2.06 -6.97 12.38
C LEU A 92 1.19 -5.76 12.69
N ARG A 93 1.79 -4.66 13.20
CA ARG A 93 1.10 -3.40 13.36
C ARG A 93 2.02 -2.23 13.04
N CYS A 94 1.68 -1.48 12.01
CA CYS A 94 2.28 -0.21 11.67
C CYS A 94 1.23 0.90 11.70
N ASP A 95 1.44 1.92 12.53
CA ASP A 95 0.53 3.07 12.62
C ASP A 95 1.00 4.25 11.76
N ARG A 96 2.20 4.15 11.14
CA ARG A 96 2.83 5.23 10.36
C ARG A 96 3.33 4.78 8.98
N GLY A 97 3.05 3.56 8.59
CA GLY A 97 3.46 2.95 7.34
C GLY A 97 2.63 1.71 7.07
N TRP A 98 3.19 0.76 6.36
CA TRP A 98 2.52 -0.50 6.03
C TRP A 98 2.90 -1.62 7.00
N ASP A 99 2.01 -2.59 7.16
CA ASP A 99 2.35 -3.82 7.90
C ASP A 99 3.35 -4.66 7.09
N ILE A 100 3.13 -4.76 5.78
CA ILE A 100 4.08 -5.35 4.82
C ILE A 100 4.26 -4.38 3.67
N ASP A 101 5.48 -3.99 3.40
CA ASP A 101 5.87 -3.10 2.32
C ASP A 101 6.86 -3.81 1.39
N LEU A 102 6.40 -4.17 0.19
CA LEU A 102 7.24 -4.70 -0.86
C LEU A 102 7.47 -3.62 -1.91
N ASP A 103 8.64 -3.01 -1.86
CA ASP A 103 9.03 -1.85 -2.66
C ASP A 103 10.04 -2.22 -3.76
N ASP A 104 10.32 -1.30 -4.67
CA ASP A 104 11.41 -1.29 -5.66
C ASP A 104 11.71 -2.65 -6.32
N GLY A 105 10.71 -3.26 -6.95
CA GLY A 105 10.92 -4.49 -7.72
C GLY A 105 10.88 -5.79 -6.90
N SER A 106 10.52 -5.75 -5.63
CA SER A 106 10.41 -6.94 -4.77
C SER A 106 9.52 -8.00 -5.40
N SER A 107 10.10 -9.16 -5.74
CA SER A 107 9.47 -10.23 -6.52
C SER A 107 9.59 -11.59 -5.83
N ASN A 108 8.74 -12.55 -6.25
CA ASN A 108 8.73 -13.93 -5.78
C ASN A 108 8.45 -14.08 -4.27
N TYR A 109 7.28 -13.59 -3.85
CA TYR A 109 6.82 -13.67 -2.46
C TYR A 109 5.59 -14.55 -2.31
N GLN A 110 5.51 -15.27 -1.18
CA GLN A 110 4.32 -15.94 -0.69
C GLN A 110 3.96 -15.37 0.68
N ILE A 111 2.82 -14.68 0.76
CA ILE A 111 2.37 -13.93 1.95
C ILE A 111 1.01 -14.48 2.37
N TYR A 112 0.98 -15.24 3.46
CA TYR A 112 -0.27 -15.88 3.88
C TYR A 112 -0.39 -16.08 5.38
N ASN A 113 -1.64 -16.14 5.86
CA ASN A 113 -1.96 -16.33 7.27
C ASN A 113 -1.33 -15.27 8.18
N ASN A 114 -1.18 -14.02 7.72
CA ASN A 114 -0.72 -12.94 8.56
C ASN A 114 -1.90 -12.13 9.11
N LEU A 115 -1.73 -11.63 10.31
CA LEU A 115 -2.61 -10.67 10.96
C LEU A 115 -1.99 -9.28 10.83
N CYS A 116 -2.47 -8.49 9.87
CA CYS A 116 -2.08 -7.11 9.62
C CYS A 116 -3.07 -6.18 10.35
N LEU A 117 -2.61 -5.49 11.40
CA LEU A 117 -3.52 -4.82 12.34
C LEU A 117 -3.85 -3.38 11.99
N ASN A 118 -3.09 -2.70 11.15
CA ASN A 118 -3.40 -1.29 10.82
C ASN A 118 -2.75 -0.76 9.52
N GLY A 119 -1.56 -1.24 9.14
CA GLY A 119 -0.79 -0.69 8.02
C GLY A 119 -1.19 -1.23 6.65
N GLY A 120 -1.85 -2.39 6.57
CA GLY A 120 -2.17 -3.02 5.30
C GLY A 120 -0.96 -3.63 4.58
N ILE A 121 -1.13 -3.97 3.31
CA ILE A 121 -0.09 -4.61 2.48
C ILE A 121 0.14 -3.78 1.23
N LYS A 122 1.34 -3.21 1.09
CA LYS A 122 1.79 -2.52 -0.12
C LYS A 122 2.59 -3.47 -0.99
N LEU A 123 2.21 -3.54 -2.25
CA LEU A 123 2.94 -4.22 -3.31
C LEU A 123 3.23 -3.21 -4.41
N ARG A 124 4.46 -2.71 -4.45
CA ARG A 124 4.90 -1.81 -5.50
C ARG A 124 5.33 -2.60 -6.74
N GLU A 125 5.97 -2.00 -7.73
CA GLU A 125 6.40 -2.72 -8.94
C GLU A 125 7.21 -3.97 -8.59
N GLY A 126 6.83 -5.11 -9.17
CA GLY A 126 7.44 -6.41 -8.94
C GLY A 126 6.61 -7.52 -9.59
N PHE A 127 7.00 -8.77 -9.36
CA PHE A 127 6.42 -9.92 -10.05
C PHE A 127 6.21 -11.11 -9.11
N TYR A 128 5.18 -11.91 -9.43
CA TYR A 128 4.92 -13.23 -8.82
C TYR A 128 4.77 -13.20 -7.29
N ARG A 129 4.01 -12.23 -6.78
CA ARG A 129 3.67 -12.15 -5.36
C ARG A 129 2.29 -12.76 -5.14
N THR A 130 2.24 -13.81 -4.34
CA THR A 130 0.99 -14.47 -3.94
C THR A 130 0.63 -14.04 -2.52
N VAL A 131 -0.49 -13.36 -2.37
CA VAL A 131 -1.00 -12.86 -1.08
C VAL A 131 -2.36 -13.50 -0.83
N GLU A 132 -2.41 -14.46 0.10
CA GLU A 132 -3.61 -15.27 0.32
C GLU A 132 -3.92 -15.44 1.81
N ASN A 133 -5.19 -15.48 2.13
CA ASN A 133 -5.67 -15.86 3.47
C ASN A 133 -5.08 -15.01 4.60
N ASN A 134 -4.90 -13.70 4.37
CA ASN A 134 -4.49 -12.77 5.42
C ASN A 134 -5.70 -12.03 5.98
N ILE A 135 -5.58 -11.53 7.20
CA ILE A 135 -6.54 -10.60 7.82
C ILE A 135 -5.92 -9.22 7.80
N ILE A 136 -6.56 -8.28 7.09
CA ILE A 136 -6.10 -6.89 6.96
C ILE A 136 -7.09 -5.99 7.68
N VAL A 137 -6.81 -5.73 8.94
CA VAL A 137 -7.68 -4.94 9.83
C VAL A 137 -7.49 -3.46 9.57
N ASN A 138 -8.60 -2.72 9.43
CA ASN A 138 -8.65 -1.26 9.27
C ASN A 138 -7.89 -0.70 8.06
N ASN A 139 -7.45 -1.55 7.15
CA ASN A 139 -6.69 -1.20 5.98
C ASN A 139 -6.98 -2.18 4.82
N THR A 140 -6.10 -2.21 3.81
CA THR A 140 -6.36 -2.86 2.54
C THR A 140 -5.08 -3.27 1.80
N LEU A 141 -5.23 -3.66 0.54
CA LEU A 141 -4.17 -3.78 -0.45
C LEU A 141 -3.83 -2.41 -1.05
N HIS A 142 -2.54 -2.11 -1.15
CA HIS A 142 -1.97 -0.93 -1.80
C HIS A 142 -1.14 -1.36 -3.03
N PRO A 143 -1.76 -1.57 -4.20
CA PRO A 143 -1.05 -1.97 -5.41
C PRO A 143 -0.49 -0.71 -6.09
N HIS A 144 0.83 -0.57 -6.11
CA HIS A 144 1.51 0.57 -6.70
C HIS A 144 2.34 0.16 -7.90
N LEU A 145 2.18 0.85 -9.02
CA LEU A 145 2.98 0.68 -10.24
C LEU A 145 3.00 -0.77 -10.79
N TRP A 146 1.90 -1.51 -10.64
CA TRP A 146 1.85 -2.89 -11.11
C TRP A 146 2.03 -2.99 -12.61
N PHE A 147 2.87 -3.93 -13.03
CA PHE A 147 3.03 -4.27 -14.43
C PHE A 147 1.81 -5.00 -14.97
N LYS A 148 1.55 -4.86 -16.27
CA LYS A 148 0.44 -5.56 -16.93
C LYS A 148 0.52 -7.08 -16.77
N ASN A 149 1.74 -7.61 -16.73
CA ASN A 149 2.07 -9.03 -16.63
C ASN A 149 2.75 -9.39 -15.31
N SER A 150 2.43 -8.70 -14.21
CA SER A 150 3.11 -8.92 -12.91
C SER A 150 2.97 -10.34 -12.39
N GLY A 151 1.91 -11.05 -12.75
CA GLY A 151 1.64 -12.40 -12.27
C GLY A 151 1.23 -12.48 -10.80
N ASP A 152 0.92 -11.34 -10.18
CA ASP A 152 0.50 -11.25 -8.78
C ASP A 152 -0.85 -11.91 -8.54
N VAL A 153 -1.02 -12.45 -7.33
CA VAL A 153 -2.26 -13.02 -6.82
C VAL A 153 -2.61 -12.35 -5.50
N PHE A 154 -3.86 -11.92 -5.38
CA PHE A 154 -4.43 -11.43 -4.12
C PHE A 154 -5.80 -12.07 -3.92
N SER A 155 -5.88 -13.11 -3.08
CA SER A 155 -7.10 -13.89 -2.94
C SER A 155 -7.36 -14.37 -1.50
N ARG A 156 -8.62 -14.59 -1.18
CA ARG A 156 -9.08 -15.09 0.13
C ARG A 156 -8.63 -14.26 1.33
N ASN A 157 -8.32 -12.97 1.12
CA ASN A 157 -7.98 -12.08 2.20
C ASN A 157 -9.25 -11.43 2.77
N ILE A 158 -9.28 -11.18 4.08
CA ILE A 158 -10.28 -10.31 4.70
C ILE A 158 -9.80 -8.87 4.55
N VAL A 159 -10.61 -8.04 3.87
CA VAL A 159 -10.30 -6.66 3.52
C VAL A 159 -11.35 -5.73 4.14
N MET A 160 -10.92 -4.71 4.86
CA MET A 160 -11.85 -3.84 5.59
C MET A 160 -12.06 -2.47 4.94
N THR A 161 -11.18 -2.02 4.03
CA THR A 161 -11.33 -0.74 3.33
C THR A 161 -11.07 -0.88 1.83
N LYS A 162 -11.36 0.18 1.06
CA LYS A 162 -11.13 0.22 -0.39
C LYS A 162 -9.65 0.02 -0.72
N TYR A 163 -9.35 -0.71 -1.78
CA TYR A 163 -8.00 -0.75 -2.36
C TYR A 163 -7.49 0.67 -2.66
N LYS A 164 -6.18 0.85 -2.52
CA LYS A 164 -5.51 2.13 -2.79
C LYS A 164 -4.53 2.00 -3.97
N PRO A 165 -5.04 1.84 -5.21
CA PRO A 165 -4.20 1.65 -6.38
C PRO A 165 -3.53 2.94 -6.81
N ILE A 166 -2.24 2.86 -7.20
CA ILE A 166 -1.49 3.95 -7.80
C ILE A 166 -0.85 3.44 -9.08
N SER A 167 -1.20 4.02 -10.22
CA SER A 167 -0.62 3.69 -11.54
C SER A 167 -0.62 2.19 -11.87
N VAL A 168 -1.69 1.48 -11.52
CA VAL A 168 -1.86 0.05 -11.83
C VAL A 168 -2.17 -0.12 -13.31
N ARG A 169 -1.33 -0.87 -14.03
CA ARG A 169 -1.49 -1.14 -15.47
C ARG A 169 -2.13 -2.48 -15.78
N GLY A 170 -2.27 -3.34 -14.79
CA GLY A 170 -2.95 -4.64 -14.85
C GLY A 170 -3.13 -5.23 -13.46
N TRP A 171 -4.20 -6.00 -13.30
CA TRP A 171 -4.59 -6.56 -11.99
C TRP A 171 -4.00 -7.96 -11.76
N GLY A 172 -2.71 -8.13 -12.07
CA GLY A 172 -2.00 -9.37 -11.82
C GLY A 172 -2.54 -10.56 -12.61
N ARG A 173 -2.33 -11.75 -12.07
CA ARG A 173 -2.93 -13.00 -12.56
C ARG A 173 -4.32 -13.22 -11.99
N GLU A 174 -4.51 -12.87 -10.70
CA GLU A 174 -5.78 -13.04 -10.00
C GLU A 174 -5.89 -12.06 -8.82
N VAL A 175 -6.85 -11.16 -8.87
CA VAL A 175 -7.30 -10.38 -7.73
C VAL A 175 -8.78 -10.68 -7.57
N ASP A 176 -9.09 -11.70 -6.75
CA ASP A 176 -10.44 -12.27 -6.66
C ASP A 176 -10.61 -13.14 -5.40
N TYR A 177 -11.85 -13.59 -5.14
CA TYR A 177 -12.21 -14.45 -4.00
C TYR A 177 -11.90 -13.81 -2.63
N ASN A 178 -11.84 -12.48 -2.54
CA ASN A 178 -11.60 -11.80 -1.28
C ASN A 178 -12.90 -11.59 -0.49
N ILE A 179 -12.77 -11.34 0.78
CA ILE A 179 -13.88 -11.11 1.70
C ILE A 179 -13.86 -9.62 2.11
N PHE A 180 -14.85 -8.88 1.67
CA PHE A 180 -15.01 -7.47 2.01
C PHE A 180 -15.99 -7.31 3.19
N ALA A 181 -15.54 -6.60 4.22
CA ALA A 181 -16.40 -6.20 5.33
C ALA A 181 -17.29 -4.98 4.98
N ASP A 182 -16.95 -4.25 3.90
CA ASP A 182 -17.64 -3.05 3.44
C ASP A 182 -18.09 -3.19 1.97
N SER A 183 -19.38 -2.94 1.73
CA SER A 183 -19.98 -3.00 0.38
C SER A 183 -19.43 -1.94 -0.57
N LEU A 184 -19.11 -0.74 -0.09
CA LEU A 184 -18.53 0.32 -0.92
C LEU A 184 -17.09 -0.01 -1.33
N ALA A 185 -16.34 -0.66 -0.44
CA ALA A 185 -15.01 -1.16 -0.77
C ALA A 185 -15.07 -2.23 -1.87
N TYR A 186 -16.01 -3.18 -1.77
CA TYR A 186 -16.24 -4.19 -2.79
C TYR A 186 -16.64 -3.57 -4.15
N LEU A 187 -17.62 -2.65 -4.14
CA LEU A 187 -18.07 -1.99 -5.38
C LEU A 187 -16.92 -1.23 -6.05
N ALA A 188 -16.07 -0.56 -5.27
CA ALA A 188 -14.89 0.11 -5.80
C ALA A 188 -13.90 -0.90 -6.43
N ALA A 189 -13.63 -2.04 -5.79
CA ALA A 189 -12.79 -3.10 -6.33
C ALA A 189 -13.35 -3.67 -7.65
N ARG A 190 -14.68 -3.89 -7.71
CA ARG A 190 -15.37 -4.30 -8.94
C ARG A 190 -15.21 -3.31 -10.09
N GLN A 191 -15.30 -2.01 -9.82
CA GLN A 191 -15.09 -0.96 -10.82
C GLN A 191 -13.66 -0.96 -11.39
N LEU A 192 -12.69 -1.41 -10.60
CA LEU A 192 -11.30 -1.57 -11.02
C LEU A 192 -11.06 -2.82 -11.88
N GLY A 193 -12.04 -3.70 -12.01
CA GLY A 193 -12.00 -4.90 -12.86
C GLY A 193 -11.56 -6.18 -12.16
N GLY A 194 -11.34 -6.16 -10.84
CA GLY A 194 -11.07 -7.33 -10.01
C GLY A 194 -12.30 -7.88 -9.29
N ASP A 195 -12.10 -8.83 -8.40
CA ASP A 195 -13.03 -9.32 -7.37
C ASP A 195 -14.40 -9.79 -7.89
N ALA A 196 -14.39 -10.48 -9.06
CA ALA A 196 -15.61 -10.98 -9.69
C ALA A 196 -16.37 -11.99 -8.84
N HIS A 197 -15.64 -12.81 -8.09
CA HIS A 197 -16.18 -13.88 -7.24
C HIS A 197 -15.95 -13.61 -5.75
N SER A 198 -15.50 -12.42 -5.40
CA SER A 198 -15.36 -11.97 -4.01
C SER A 198 -16.73 -11.75 -3.37
N ILE A 199 -16.78 -11.83 -2.05
CA ILE A 199 -18.04 -11.69 -1.30
C ILE A 199 -18.01 -10.46 -0.41
N VAL A 200 -19.20 -9.94 -0.12
CA VAL A 200 -19.43 -8.96 0.95
C VAL A 200 -20.18 -9.64 2.08
N THR A 201 -19.64 -9.61 3.28
CA THR A 201 -20.29 -10.19 4.44
C THR A 201 -19.84 -9.53 5.74
N THR A 202 -20.63 -9.67 6.80
CA THR A 202 -20.23 -9.22 8.13
C THR A 202 -19.07 -10.07 8.65
N VAL A 203 -17.98 -9.42 9.05
CA VAL A 203 -16.82 -10.07 9.62
C VAL A 203 -16.85 -9.92 11.14
N ASN A 204 -17.24 -10.98 11.83
CA ASN A 204 -17.30 -11.04 13.28
C ASN A 204 -16.09 -11.82 13.82
N PHE A 205 -15.12 -11.12 14.37
CA PHE A 205 -13.97 -11.76 15.02
C PHE A 205 -14.34 -12.31 16.39
N LYS A 206 -13.79 -13.47 16.77
CA LYS A 206 -14.10 -14.16 18.04
C LYS A 206 -13.80 -13.33 19.28
N ASP A 207 -12.65 -12.68 19.35
CA ASP A 207 -12.28 -11.75 20.44
C ASP A 207 -11.12 -10.82 19.99
N ALA A 208 -11.42 -9.88 19.12
CA ALA A 208 -10.44 -8.94 18.57
C ALA A 208 -9.72 -8.14 19.66
N ALA A 209 -10.43 -7.77 20.75
CA ALA A 209 -9.86 -7.01 21.85
C ALA A 209 -8.72 -7.77 22.57
N LYS A 210 -8.77 -9.11 22.53
CA LYS A 210 -7.72 -9.98 23.09
C LYS A 210 -6.78 -10.55 22.01
N GLY A 211 -6.88 -10.06 20.76
CA GLY A 211 -6.02 -10.48 19.66
C GLY A 211 -6.45 -11.77 18.95
N ASN A 212 -7.66 -12.26 19.21
CA ASN A 212 -8.24 -13.38 18.47
C ASN A 212 -9.12 -12.88 17.32
N PHE A 213 -8.54 -12.78 16.16
CA PHE A 213 -9.18 -12.36 14.90
C PHE A 213 -9.68 -13.54 14.06
N ASN A 214 -9.73 -14.75 14.60
CA ASN A 214 -10.44 -15.85 13.95
C ASN A 214 -11.94 -15.58 13.92
N VAL A 215 -12.60 -16.14 12.91
CA VAL A 215 -14.06 -16.07 12.74
C VAL A 215 -14.71 -17.41 13.08
N ALA A 216 -16.02 -17.46 13.21
CA ALA A 216 -16.73 -18.73 13.38
C ALA A 216 -16.59 -19.61 12.13
N ASP A 217 -16.41 -20.91 12.32
CA ASP A 217 -16.14 -21.87 11.22
C ASP A 217 -17.37 -22.06 10.30
N ASP A 218 -18.56 -21.76 10.79
CA ASP A 218 -19.83 -21.75 10.06
C ASP A 218 -20.18 -20.36 9.45
N SER A 219 -19.33 -19.35 9.65
CA SER A 219 -19.54 -18.02 9.06
C SER A 219 -19.43 -18.02 7.54
N GLU A 220 -20.07 -17.06 6.88
CA GLU A 220 -19.94 -16.88 5.44
C GLU A 220 -18.49 -16.56 5.01
N VAL A 221 -17.71 -15.96 5.87
CA VAL A 221 -16.27 -15.72 5.67
C VAL A 221 -15.54 -17.01 5.35
N VAL A 222 -15.86 -18.10 6.06
CA VAL A 222 -15.28 -19.44 5.86
C VAL A 222 -16.02 -20.20 4.76
N THR A 223 -17.35 -20.34 4.88
CA THR A 223 -18.13 -21.24 4.04
C THR A 223 -18.32 -20.77 2.60
N LYS A 224 -18.40 -19.45 2.37
CA LYS A 224 -18.55 -18.85 1.05
C LYS A 224 -17.24 -18.17 0.58
N GLY A 225 -16.54 -17.47 1.48
CA GLY A 225 -15.31 -16.75 1.17
C GLY A 225 -14.07 -17.65 1.05
N GLY A 226 -14.13 -18.86 1.58
CA GLY A 226 -13.02 -19.81 1.54
C GLY A 226 -11.83 -19.42 2.42
N PHE A 227 -12.02 -18.45 3.32
CA PHE A 227 -11.02 -18.09 4.33
C PHE A 227 -10.80 -19.24 5.30
N ARG A 228 -9.58 -19.39 5.78
CA ARG A 228 -9.21 -20.43 6.76
C ARG A 228 -8.65 -19.78 8.02
N ASN A 229 -9.25 -20.09 9.17
CA ASN A 229 -8.71 -19.70 10.46
C ASN A 229 -7.28 -20.22 10.64
N PHE A 230 -6.43 -19.48 11.34
CA PHE A 230 -5.06 -19.88 11.66
C PHE A 230 -4.71 -19.55 13.12
N PRO A 231 -3.66 -20.17 13.71
CA PRO A 231 -3.30 -19.94 15.12
C PRO A 231 -3.00 -18.47 15.41
N MET A 232 -3.58 -17.93 16.48
CA MET A 232 -3.43 -16.52 16.91
C MET A 232 -2.65 -16.37 18.25
N ASP A 233 -2.18 -17.46 18.82
CA ASP A 233 -1.58 -17.54 20.15
C ASP A 233 -0.05 -17.74 20.15
N ASN A 234 0.53 -17.94 18.96
CA ASN A 234 1.92 -18.32 18.78
C ASN A 234 2.82 -17.20 18.24
N PHE A 235 2.33 -15.96 18.19
CA PHE A 235 3.11 -14.81 17.76
C PHE A 235 4.15 -14.42 18.81
N GLY A 236 5.36 -14.05 18.34
CA GLY A 236 6.43 -13.55 19.19
C GLY A 236 7.16 -14.64 19.95
N VAL A 237 7.87 -14.22 21.00
CA VAL A 237 8.75 -15.10 21.78
C VAL A 237 7.99 -16.23 22.49
N LEU A 238 8.54 -17.43 22.48
CA LEU A 238 7.92 -18.62 23.07
C LEU A 238 8.32 -18.83 24.53
N SER A 239 9.56 -18.52 24.88
CA SER A 239 10.06 -18.71 26.22
C SER A 239 9.22 -17.93 27.26
N SER A 240 8.75 -18.62 28.32
CA SER A 240 7.99 -18.00 29.40
C SER A 240 8.76 -16.87 30.11
N ARG A 241 10.10 -16.96 30.15
CA ARG A 241 10.96 -15.89 30.68
C ARG A 241 10.88 -14.65 29.79
N LEU A 242 10.98 -14.82 28.46
CA LEU A 242 10.92 -13.70 27.53
C LEU A 242 9.51 -13.14 27.41
N LYS A 243 8.47 -13.98 27.44
CA LYS A 243 7.06 -13.52 27.44
C LYS A 243 6.74 -12.57 28.60
N ARG A 244 7.42 -12.71 29.74
CA ARG A 244 7.21 -11.79 30.90
C ARG A 244 7.77 -10.38 30.68
N VAL A 245 8.69 -10.21 29.77
CA VAL A 245 9.35 -8.90 29.50
C VAL A 245 9.00 -8.34 28.11
N ALA A 246 8.49 -9.18 27.21
CA ALA A 246 8.06 -8.73 25.90
C ALA A 246 6.76 -7.91 26.01
N ALA A 247 6.71 -6.76 25.35
CA ALA A 247 5.47 -6.03 25.18
C ALA A 247 4.56 -6.72 24.15
N SER A 248 3.31 -6.35 24.14
CA SER A 248 2.31 -6.75 23.12
C SER A 248 1.72 -5.52 22.45
N PRO A 249 1.30 -5.60 21.18
CA PRO A 249 0.64 -4.49 20.52
C PRO A 249 -0.72 -4.20 21.16
N VAL A 250 -1.12 -2.95 21.14
CA VAL A 250 -2.52 -2.60 21.41
C VAL A 250 -3.36 -3.11 20.26
N MET A 251 -4.45 -3.83 20.55
CA MET A 251 -5.35 -4.31 19.51
C MET A 251 -6.19 -3.15 18.96
N PRO A 252 -6.27 -2.95 17.64
CA PRO A 252 -7.16 -1.95 17.08
C PRO A 252 -8.62 -2.40 17.24
N VAL A 253 -9.52 -1.44 17.36
CA VAL A 253 -10.96 -1.71 17.20
C VAL A 253 -11.21 -1.85 15.70
N PRO A 254 -11.74 -3.00 15.23
CA PRO A 254 -12.07 -3.17 13.82
C PRO A 254 -13.09 -2.12 13.36
N LEU A 255 -12.83 -1.47 12.23
CA LEU A 255 -13.80 -0.56 11.63
C LEU A 255 -15.09 -1.32 11.30
N VAL A 256 -16.20 -0.73 11.69
CA VAL A 256 -17.53 -1.21 11.26
C VAL A 256 -17.86 -0.49 9.96
N SER A 257 -18.42 -1.20 8.98
CA SER A 257 -18.80 -0.64 7.68
C SER A 257 -19.58 0.68 7.84
N GLY A 258 -19.12 1.72 7.13
CA GLY A 258 -19.80 3.03 7.08
C GLY A 258 -19.00 4.24 7.51
N HIS A 259 -17.73 4.11 7.92
CA HIS A 259 -16.86 5.26 8.21
C HIS A 259 -15.88 5.50 7.05
N ALA A 260 -16.41 5.94 5.90
CA ALA A 260 -15.57 6.69 4.97
C ALA A 260 -15.40 8.10 5.57
N THR A 261 -14.18 8.49 5.88
CA THR A 261 -13.89 9.92 6.06
C THR A 261 -14.09 10.57 4.69
N ASP A 262 -15.05 11.48 4.57
CA ASP A 262 -15.25 12.27 3.36
C ASP A 262 -13.93 13.00 3.05
N THR A 263 -13.28 12.61 1.98
CA THR A 263 -12.07 13.30 1.51
C THR A 263 -12.52 14.64 0.94
N ILE A 264 -12.12 15.74 1.58
CA ILE A 264 -12.39 17.08 1.06
C ILE A 264 -11.59 17.24 -0.23
N THR A 265 -12.30 17.56 -1.32
CA THR A 265 -11.69 17.79 -2.64
C THR A 265 -12.09 19.15 -3.17
N MET A 266 -11.22 19.75 -3.97
CA MET A 266 -11.46 20.95 -4.73
C MET A 266 -11.39 20.63 -6.22
N PHE A 267 -12.34 21.17 -7.00
CA PHE A 267 -12.32 21.07 -8.46
C PHE A 267 -12.01 22.43 -9.08
N TRP A 268 -11.01 22.46 -9.95
CA TRP A 268 -10.66 23.69 -10.66
C TRP A 268 -10.14 23.35 -12.07
N LYS A 269 -10.74 23.95 -13.07
CA LYS A 269 -10.37 23.81 -14.49
C LYS A 269 -10.12 22.36 -14.95
N GLY A 270 -11.04 21.45 -14.63
CA GLY A 270 -10.92 20.05 -15.01
C GLY A 270 -9.92 19.23 -14.19
N VAL A 271 -9.39 19.77 -13.11
CA VAL A 271 -8.47 19.09 -12.21
C VAL A 271 -9.11 18.95 -10.83
N THR A 272 -9.07 17.76 -10.28
CA THR A 272 -9.51 17.47 -8.91
C THR A 272 -8.30 17.43 -8.01
N PHE A 273 -8.35 18.20 -6.93
CA PHE A 273 -7.31 18.35 -5.93
C PHE A 273 -7.77 17.90 -4.56
N LYS A 274 -6.86 17.49 -3.72
CA LYS A 274 -7.03 17.25 -2.29
C LYS A 274 -5.77 17.62 -1.51
N ASN A 275 -5.84 17.67 -0.18
CA ASN A 275 -4.64 17.77 0.63
C ASN A 275 -3.76 16.52 0.41
N LEU A 276 -2.45 16.70 0.47
CA LEU A 276 -1.48 15.60 0.51
C LEU A 276 -1.39 15.11 1.96
N ASP A 277 -2.29 14.21 2.35
CA ASP A 277 -2.52 13.83 3.74
C ASP A 277 -2.30 12.33 4.03
N THR A 278 -2.08 11.53 3.00
CA THR A 278 -1.84 10.10 3.19
C THR A 278 -0.40 9.69 2.90
N LEU A 279 0.06 8.66 3.63
CA LEU A 279 1.40 8.12 3.41
C LEU A 279 1.56 7.56 2.00
N GLU A 280 0.49 6.98 1.46
CA GLU A 280 0.48 6.37 0.13
C GLU A 280 0.73 7.42 -0.96
N GLU A 281 0.11 8.59 -0.84
CA GLU A 281 0.29 9.68 -1.78
C GLU A 281 1.70 10.28 -1.66
N ARG A 282 2.21 10.44 -0.45
CA ARG A 282 3.59 10.87 -0.23
C ARG A 282 4.60 9.87 -0.81
N SER A 283 4.39 8.59 -0.58
CA SER A 283 5.21 7.53 -1.18
C SER A 283 5.14 7.56 -2.71
N ALA A 284 3.94 7.69 -3.27
CA ALA A 284 3.75 7.73 -4.72
C ALA A 284 4.41 8.95 -5.38
N THR A 285 4.38 10.09 -4.73
CA THR A 285 4.94 11.34 -5.24
C THR A 285 6.42 11.51 -4.90
N GLY A 286 6.91 10.85 -3.84
CA GLY A 286 8.23 11.05 -3.26
C GLY A 286 8.34 12.28 -2.35
N MET A 287 7.21 12.82 -1.89
CA MET A 287 7.17 13.92 -0.93
C MET A 287 7.52 13.43 0.48
N ASP A 288 8.42 14.11 1.13
CA ASP A 288 8.86 13.83 2.50
C ASP A 288 7.94 14.40 3.58
N THR A 289 7.07 15.33 3.20
CA THR A 289 6.13 16.03 4.08
C THR A 289 4.71 16.02 3.52
N GLU A 290 3.73 16.42 4.33
CA GLU A 290 2.33 16.62 3.92
C GLU A 290 2.08 17.97 3.26
N ARG A 291 3.12 18.74 2.95
CA ARG A 291 3.04 20.05 2.30
C ARG A 291 2.62 19.92 0.85
N GLY A 292 1.67 20.74 0.43
CA GLY A 292 1.22 20.84 -0.95
C GLY A 292 -0.17 20.26 -1.18
N VAL A 293 -0.64 20.41 -2.40
CA VAL A 293 -1.95 19.98 -2.83
C VAL A 293 -1.80 18.91 -3.92
N TYR A 294 -2.32 17.73 -3.62
CA TYR A 294 -2.21 16.54 -4.47
C TYR A 294 -3.22 16.58 -5.62
N VAL A 295 -2.77 16.28 -6.82
CA VAL A 295 -3.60 16.13 -8.02
C VAL A 295 -4.16 14.72 -8.09
N VAL A 296 -5.44 14.57 -7.78
CA VAL A 296 -6.17 13.29 -7.80
C VAL A 296 -6.42 12.83 -9.24
N SER A 297 -6.99 13.73 -10.05
CA SER A 297 -7.33 13.42 -11.45
C SER A 297 -7.34 14.68 -12.31
N VAL A 298 -7.11 14.46 -13.60
CA VAL A 298 -7.23 15.49 -14.65
C VAL A 298 -8.26 15.00 -15.67
N ASP A 299 -9.28 15.81 -15.96
CA ASP A 299 -10.32 15.49 -16.94
C ASP A 299 -9.73 15.47 -18.35
N VAL A 300 -9.74 14.30 -18.97
CA VAL A 300 -9.20 14.10 -20.33
C VAL A 300 -10.21 14.43 -21.44
N LEU A 301 -11.49 14.60 -21.11
CA LEU A 301 -12.57 14.83 -22.07
C LEU A 301 -12.87 16.30 -22.30
N GLY A 302 -12.40 17.18 -21.42
CA GLY A 302 -12.59 18.65 -21.54
C GLY A 302 -11.62 19.31 -22.53
N SER A 303 -12.01 20.44 -23.10
CA SER A 303 -11.17 21.31 -23.94
C SER A 303 -10.07 22.05 -23.17
N ASN A 304 -9.68 21.55 -22.04
CA ASN A 304 -8.91 22.27 -21.01
C ASN A 304 -7.41 22.16 -21.26
N GLN A 305 -6.75 23.27 -21.54
CA GLN A 305 -5.29 23.33 -21.79
C GLN A 305 -4.44 23.02 -20.54
N VAL A 306 -5.03 23.01 -19.35
CA VAL A 306 -4.31 22.75 -18.09
C VAL A 306 -3.75 21.31 -18.04
N ARG A 307 -4.44 20.35 -18.66
CA ARG A 307 -4.02 18.94 -18.74
C ARG A 307 -2.65 18.70 -19.41
N ASP A 308 -2.20 19.64 -20.25
CA ASP A 308 -0.92 19.52 -20.94
C ASP A 308 0.25 19.83 -20.00
N PHE A 309 -0.02 20.41 -18.83
CA PHE A 309 0.97 20.89 -17.86
C PHE A 309 0.90 20.15 -16.53
N ILE A 310 -0.30 19.68 -16.11
CA ILE A 310 -0.56 19.03 -14.84
C ILE A 310 -1.00 17.60 -15.09
N ALA A 311 -0.52 16.67 -14.29
CA ALA A 311 -0.88 15.25 -14.35
C ALA A 311 -1.34 14.73 -12.99
N SER A 312 -2.09 13.63 -12.97
CA SER A 312 -2.37 12.91 -11.71
C SER A 312 -1.05 12.52 -11.02
N ASN A 313 -1.05 12.57 -9.71
CA ASN A 313 0.11 12.40 -8.84
C ASN A 313 1.12 13.57 -8.83
N ASP A 314 0.83 14.71 -9.44
CA ASP A 314 1.57 15.94 -9.15
C ASP A 314 1.20 16.49 -7.77
N VAL A 315 2.11 17.22 -7.16
CA VAL A 315 1.82 18.01 -5.95
C VAL A 315 2.08 19.48 -6.25
N ILE A 316 1.07 20.32 -6.08
CA ILE A 316 1.20 21.78 -6.27
C ILE A 316 1.83 22.36 -5.01
N LEU A 317 2.97 23.03 -5.16
CA LEU A 317 3.73 23.64 -4.06
C LEU A 317 3.61 25.17 -4.01
N SER A 318 3.33 25.82 -5.14
CA SER A 318 3.05 27.26 -5.19
C SER A 318 2.23 27.66 -6.40
N VAL A 319 1.54 28.80 -6.28
CA VAL A 319 0.80 29.48 -7.36
C VAL A 319 1.26 30.94 -7.43
N ASN A 320 1.80 31.38 -8.57
CA ASN A 320 2.33 32.73 -8.77
C ASN A 320 3.29 33.19 -7.64
N GLY A 321 4.15 32.28 -7.17
CA GLY A 321 5.11 32.51 -6.11
C GLY A 321 4.55 32.48 -4.68
N LYS A 322 3.22 32.32 -4.50
CA LYS A 322 2.62 32.12 -3.18
C LYS A 322 2.72 30.63 -2.81
N PRO A 323 3.31 30.26 -1.67
CA PRO A 323 3.36 28.86 -1.22
C PRO A 323 1.95 28.27 -1.03
N VAL A 324 1.80 27.01 -1.35
CA VAL A 324 0.58 26.23 -1.16
C VAL A 324 0.93 25.01 -0.30
N ASN A 325 0.36 24.94 0.90
CA ASN A 325 0.58 23.83 1.82
C ASN A 325 -0.64 22.90 1.91
N ASN A 326 -1.83 23.41 1.61
CA ASN A 326 -3.10 22.72 1.70
C ASN A 326 -4.13 23.32 0.73
N LEU A 327 -5.35 22.78 0.70
CA LEU A 327 -6.44 23.27 -0.16
C LEU A 327 -6.85 24.71 0.14
N ASP A 328 -6.82 25.14 1.39
CA ASP A 328 -7.19 26.52 1.77
C ASP A 328 -6.20 27.51 1.17
N ASP A 329 -4.89 27.23 1.26
CA ASP A 329 -3.83 28.03 0.62
C ASP A 329 -4.01 28.07 -0.90
N MET A 330 -4.37 26.93 -1.50
CA MET A 330 -4.60 26.82 -2.95
C MET A 330 -5.81 27.67 -3.36
N GLU A 331 -6.92 27.57 -2.64
CA GLU A 331 -8.13 28.36 -2.91
C GLU A 331 -7.85 29.87 -2.81
N GLU A 332 -7.16 30.28 -1.76
CA GLU A 332 -6.79 31.68 -1.56
C GLU A 332 -5.83 32.21 -2.64
N ALA A 333 -4.85 31.38 -3.03
CA ALA A 333 -3.92 31.73 -4.10
C ALA A 333 -4.65 31.90 -5.45
N LEU A 334 -5.63 31.05 -5.74
CA LEU A 334 -6.41 31.09 -6.98
C LEU A 334 -7.38 32.27 -7.05
N LYS A 335 -7.90 32.78 -5.93
CA LYS A 335 -8.74 34.00 -5.90
C LYS A 335 -8.03 35.25 -6.47
N HIS A 336 -6.72 35.27 -6.38
CA HIS A 336 -5.89 36.39 -6.84
C HIS A 336 -5.28 36.17 -8.24
N VAL A 337 -5.65 35.11 -8.91
CA VAL A 337 -5.15 34.79 -10.26
C VAL A 337 -6.03 35.50 -11.30
N ASP A 338 -5.41 36.34 -12.10
CA ASP A 338 -6.08 36.99 -13.23
C ASP A 338 -6.38 35.98 -14.33
N THR A 339 -7.65 35.61 -14.51
CA THR A 339 -8.10 34.60 -15.45
C THR A 339 -7.87 34.95 -16.93
N SER A 340 -7.43 36.16 -17.23
CA SER A 340 -7.03 36.62 -18.58
C SER A 340 -5.54 36.42 -18.88
N LYS A 341 -4.76 35.95 -17.88
CA LYS A 341 -3.31 35.82 -17.94
C LYS A 341 -2.90 34.36 -17.71
N LYS A 342 -1.59 34.11 -17.79
CA LYS A 342 -1.01 32.83 -17.44
C LYS A 342 -0.74 32.78 -15.93
N ALA A 343 -0.82 31.60 -15.33
CA ALA A 343 -0.38 31.36 -13.95
C ALA A 343 0.91 30.51 -13.94
N GLU A 344 1.87 30.89 -13.10
CA GLU A 344 3.06 30.09 -12.81
C GLU A 344 2.73 29.16 -11.63
N LEU A 345 2.93 27.87 -11.81
CA LEU A 345 2.86 26.88 -10.74
C LEU A 345 4.24 26.27 -10.51
N VAL A 346 4.56 26.00 -9.26
CA VAL A 346 5.62 25.06 -8.90
C VAL A 346 4.95 23.74 -8.56
N ILE A 347 5.27 22.72 -9.31
CA ILE A 347 4.76 21.37 -9.11
C ILE A 347 5.90 20.44 -8.71
N PHE A 348 5.62 19.46 -7.86
CA PHE A 348 6.54 18.37 -7.55
C PHE A 348 6.12 17.14 -8.36
N ARG A 349 7.01 16.64 -9.21
CA ARG A 349 6.82 15.50 -10.11
C ARG A 349 8.14 14.76 -10.27
N ASN A 350 8.12 13.44 -10.26
CA ASN A 350 9.32 12.59 -10.38
C ASN A 350 10.43 13.00 -9.39
N GLN A 351 10.06 13.27 -8.14
CA GLN A 351 10.95 13.65 -7.04
C GLN A 351 11.74 14.96 -7.30
N LYS A 352 11.19 15.86 -8.11
CA LYS A 352 11.80 17.16 -8.42
C LYS A 352 10.75 18.26 -8.54
N GLU A 353 11.13 19.47 -8.19
CA GLU A 353 10.30 20.65 -8.46
C GLU A 353 10.44 21.09 -9.92
N HIS A 354 9.30 21.40 -10.52
CA HIS A 354 9.19 21.93 -11.87
C HIS A 354 8.36 23.21 -11.88
N LYS A 355 8.83 24.20 -12.59
CA LYS A 355 8.01 25.39 -12.89
C LYS A 355 7.24 25.16 -14.16
N VAL A 356 5.93 25.33 -14.11
CA VAL A 356 5.03 25.24 -15.26
C VAL A 356 4.20 26.52 -15.37
N VAL A 357 4.00 26.99 -16.59
CA VAL A 357 3.19 28.18 -16.87
C VAL A 357 1.95 27.73 -17.61
N ILE A 358 0.82 27.79 -16.94
CA ILE A 358 -0.47 27.36 -17.48
C ILE A 358 -1.25 28.53 -18.04
N PRO A 359 -1.93 28.38 -19.19
CA PRO A 359 -2.94 29.34 -19.68
C PRO A 359 -4.19 29.25 -18.79
N LEU A 360 -4.86 30.39 -18.57
CA LEU A 360 -6.04 30.45 -17.67
C LEU A 360 -7.34 30.74 -18.43
#